data_2d31aababb9f8f177e619ca7e7592910
#
_entry.id   2d31aababb9f8f177e619ca7e7592910
#
_cell.length_a   1.000
_cell.length_b   1.000
_cell.length_c   1.000
_cell.angle_alpha   90.00
_cell.angle_beta   90.00
_cell.angle_gamma   90.00
#
_symmetry.space_group_name_H-M   'P 1'
#
loop_
_entity.id
_entity.type
_entity.pdbx_description
1 polymer ?
#
loop_
_entity_poly.entity_id
_entity_poly.type
_entity_poly.pdbx_seq_one_letter_code
_entity_poly.pdbx_strand_id
1 'polypeptide(L)'
;NDPDYDFKMVYYNSDGGESTMCGNGGRCLVAFAFFLDVFEDKCKFIAIDGEHDAEIHNGIIKLKMIDVNTISHDGNDSVLNTGSPHYVKYVENLKDYDVYTEGHGIRNSENYKEKGINVNFVEKISDNEIFVRTYERGVEDETYSCGTGVTASALTFLQKDNLTSVKVKTLGGNLKV
;
A
#
# COMPACT_ATOMS: atom_id res chain seq x y z
N ASN A 1 -2.00 11.05 -26.39
CA ASN A 1 -3.31 10.67 -25.82
C ASN A 1 -3.53 9.21 -26.18
N ASP A 2 -3.66 8.37 -25.19
CA ASP A 2 -4.03 6.97 -25.32
C ASP A 2 -5.58 6.93 -25.19
N PRO A 3 -6.33 6.42 -26.18
CA PRO A 3 -7.78 6.43 -26.14
C PRO A 3 -8.39 5.50 -25.08
N ASP A 4 -7.58 4.58 -24.54
CA ASP A 4 -8.02 3.57 -23.58
C ASP A 4 -7.91 4.05 -22.11
N TYR A 5 -7.23 5.20 -21.89
CA TYR A 5 -6.98 5.73 -20.54
C TYR A 5 -7.28 7.21 -20.43
N ASP A 6 -7.87 7.64 -19.33
CA ASP A 6 -8.14 9.04 -19.04
C ASP A 6 -6.84 9.82 -18.81
N PHE A 7 -5.83 9.17 -18.18
CA PHE A 7 -4.51 9.75 -17.96
C PHE A 7 -3.44 8.68 -17.72
N LYS A 8 -2.17 9.10 -17.70
CA LYS A 8 -1.01 8.28 -17.31
C LYS A 8 -0.43 8.82 -16.00
N MET A 9 -0.18 7.93 -15.05
CA MET A 9 0.58 8.21 -13.83
C MET A 9 2.06 7.95 -14.06
N VAL A 10 2.90 8.96 -13.79
CA VAL A 10 4.35 8.83 -13.70
C VAL A 10 4.75 9.29 -12.31
N TYR A 11 5.36 8.40 -11.53
CA TYR A 11 5.71 8.66 -10.15
C TYR A 11 7.22 8.62 -9.95
N TYR A 12 7.75 9.65 -9.32
CA TYR A 12 9.17 9.76 -8.98
C TYR A 12 9.35 9.80 -7.47
N ASN A 13 10.34 9.07 -6.97
CA ASN A 13 10.80 9.20 -5.59
C ASN A 13 11.56 10.52 -5.39
N SER A 14 11.86 10.83 -4.14
CA SER A 14 12.62 12.04 -3.76
C SER A 14 14.06 12.07 -4.32
N ASP A 15 14.61 10.92 -4.70
CA ASP A 15 15.92 10.78 -5.36
C ASP A 15 15.87 11.10 -6.86
N GLY A 16 14.67 11.37 -7.41
CA GLY A 16 14.45 11.65 -8.83
C GLY A 16 14.33 10.41 -9.71
N GLY A 17 14.43 9.21 -9.15
CA GLY A 17 14.21 7.94 -9.87
C GLY A 17 12.73 7.64 -10.07
N GLU A 18 12.35 7.19 -11.28
CA GLU A 18 11.01 6.67 -11.54
C GLU A 18 10.78 5.43 -10.67
N SER A 19 9.65 5.40 -9.97
CA SER A 19 9.34 4.38 -8.98
C SER A 19 8.07 3.60 -9.32
N THR A 20 7.85 2.53 -8.56
CA THR A 20 6.65 1.70 -8.63
C THR A 20 5.41 2.49 -8.20
N MET A 21 4.23 1.89 -8.38
CA MET A 21 2.95 2.48 -7.97
C MET A 21 2.98 2.94 -6.50
N CYS A 22 2.52 4.16 -6.29
CA CYS A 22 2.27 4.74 -4.97
C CYS A 22 0.76 4.90 -4.76
N GLY A 23 0.17 4.12 -3.85
CA GLY A 23 -1.27 4.16 -3.58
C GLY A 23 -1.76 5.53 -3.10
N ASN A 24 -0.96 6.26 -2.31
CA ASN A 24 -1.28 7.62 -1.89
C ASN A 24 -1.22 8.58 -3.09
N GLY A 25 -0.16 8.49 -3.90
CA GLY A 25 0.00 9.29 -5.12
C GLY A 25 -1.12 9.06 -6.12
N GLY A 26 -1.51 7.79 -6.34
CA GLY A 26 -2.64 7.43 -7.21
C GLY A 26 -3.94 8.09 -6.77
N ARG A 27 -4.29 8.01 -5.47
CA ARG A 27 -5.50 8.69 -4.97
C ARG A 27 -5.42 10.22 -5.11
N CYS A 28 -4.26 10.81 -4.83
CA CYS A 28 -4.07 12.25 -5.04
C CYS A 28 -4.23 12.64 -6.52
N LEU A 29 -3.67 11.83 -7.42
CA LEU A 29 -3.77 12.07 -8.86
C LEU A 29 -5.21 11.93 -9.37
N VAL A 30 -5.95 10.93 -8.89
CA VAL A 30 -7.39 10.77 -9.18
C VAL A 30 -8.18 12.00 -8.70
N ALA A 31 -7.93 12.48 -7.47
CA ALA A 31 -8.57 13.69 -6.95
C ALA A 31 -8.24 14.92 -7.82
N PHE A 32 -7.01 15.05 -8.25
CA PHE A 32 -6.57 16.17 -9.08
C PHE A 32 -7.16 16.11 -10.51
N ALA A 33 -7.18 14.92 -11.12
CA ALA A 33 -7.80 14.72 -12.42
C ALA A 33 -9.32 15.00 -12.39
N PHE A 34 -10.00 14.59 -11.32
CA PHE A 34 -11.40 14.95 -11.07
C PHE A 34 -11.58 16.46 -10.93
N PHE A 35 -10.73 17.15 -10.18
CA PHE A 35 -10.76 18.61 -10.05
C PHE A 35 -10.55 19.34 -11.38
N LEU A 36 -9.82 18.72 -12.32
CA LEU A 36 -9.60 19.25 -13.67
C LEU A 36 -10.68 18.83 -14.69
N ASP A 37 -11.78 18.22 -14.25
CA ASP A 37 -12.88 17.74 -15.11
C ASP A 37 -12.40 16.75 -16.19
N VAL A 38 -11.36 15.93 -15.91
CA VAL A 38 -10.84 14.91 -16.84
C VAL A 38 -11.81 13.73 -16.95
N PHE A 39 -12.53 13.42 -15.88
CA PHE A 39 -13.57 12.39 -15.80
C PHE A 39 -14.68 12.82 -14.83
N GLU A 40 -15.83 12.13 -14.84
CA GLU A 40 -16.97 12.47 -13.99
C GLU A 40 -16.94 11.76 -12.62
N ASP A 41 -17.05 10.43 -12.56
CA ASP A 41 -17.13 9.66 -11.32
C ASP A 41 -16.19 8.45 -11.30
N LYS A 42 -15.78 7.97 -12.48
CA LYS A 42 -14.89 6.82 -12.66
C LYS A 42 -13.83 7.13 -13.68
N CYS A 43 -12.64 6.63 -13.45
CA CYS A 43 -11.54 6.75 -14.38
C CYS A 43 -10.73 5.47 -14.49
N LYS A 44 -10.07 5.33 -15.63
CA LYS A 44 -9.07 4.32 -15.90
C LYS A 44 -7.75 5.01 -16.24
N PHE A 45 -6.68 4.63 -15.58
CA PHE A 45 -5.36 5.18 -15.86
C PHE A 45 -4.29 4.09 -15.93
N ILE A 46 -3.21 4.39 -16.62
CA ILE A 46 -2.04 3.52 -16.72
C ILE A 46 -0.92 4.02 -15.82
N ALA A 47 -0.31 3.13 -15.05
CA ALA A 47 0.91 3.37 -14.28
C ALA A 47 2.01 2.37 -14.69
N ILE A 48 3.17 2.44 -14.08
CA ILE A 48 4.31 1.58 -14.41
C ILE A 48 4.01 0.08 -14.17
N ASP A 49 3.14 -0.24 -13.23
CA ASP A 49 2.74 -1.60 -12.86
C ASP A 49 1.48 -2.10 -13.59
N GLY A 50 0.90 -1.29 -14.45
CA GLY A 50 -0.26 -1.66 -15.28
C GLY A 50 -1.45 -0.73 -15.15
N GLU A 51 -2.61 -1.24 -15.50
CA GLU A 51 -3.90 -0.54 -15.47
C GLU A 51 -4.43 -0.40 -14.05
N HIS A 52 -5.04 0.74 -13.79
CA HIS A 52 -5.78 1.02 -12.57
C HIS A 52 -7.14 1.62 -12.87
N ASP A 53 -8.16 1.10 -12.18
CA ASP A 53 -9.48 1.69 -12.12
C ASP A 53 -9.61 2.49 -10.82
N ALA A 54 -10.25 3.63 -10.88
CA ALA A 54 -10.61 4.38 -9.68
C ALA A 54 -11.99 5.00 -9.81
N GLU A 55 -12.61 5.22 -8.66
CA GLU A 55 -13.87 5.96 -8.56
C GLU A 55 -13.82 6.98 -7.43
N ILE A 56 -14.52 8.09 -7.61
CA ILE A 56 -14.70 9.10 -6.58
C ILE A 56 -16.18 9.23 -6.26
N HIS A 57 -16.53 9.13 -4.97
CA HIS A 57 -17.89 9.30 -4.52
C HIS A 57 -17.91 10.01 -3.16
N ASN A 58 -18.62 11.14 -3.08
CA ASN A 58 -18.69 11.99 -1.87
C ASN A 58 -17.30 12.36 -1.31
N GLY A 59 -16.33 12.62 -2.19
CA GLY A 59 -14.95 12.96 -1.80
C GLY A 59 -14.10 11.77 -1.36
N ILE A 60 -14.64 10.56 -1.36
CA ILE A 60 -13.90 9.33 -1.07
C ILE A 60 -13.42 8.72 -2.39
N ILE A 61 -12.12 8.47 -2.47
CA ILE A 61 -11.51 7.84 -3.64
C ILE A 61 -11.29 6.36 -3.34
N LYS A 62 -11.82 5.51 -4.21
CA LYS A 62 -11.54 4.09 -4.24
C LYS A 62 -10.62 3.82 -5.41
N LEU A 63 -9.46 3.27 -5.12
CA LEU A 63 -8.44 2.90 -6.10
C LEU A 63 -8.32 1.38 -6.12
N LYS A 64 -8.52 0.78 -7.29
CA LYS A 64 -8.27 -0.63 -7.50
C LYS A 64 -6.75 -0.86 -7.55
N MET A 65 -6.28 -1.69 -6.64
CA MET A 65 -4.89 -2.16 -6.64
C MET A 65 -4.76 -3.39 -7.52
N ILE A 66 -3.53 -3.76 -7.89
CA ILE A 66 -3.28 -4.98 -8.67
C ILE A 66 -3.74 -6.23 -7.92
N ASP A 67 -4.13 -7.25 -8.66
CA ASP A 67 -4.50 -8.55 -8.08
C ASP A 67 -3.26 -9.27 -7.54
N VAL A 68 -3.39 -9.85 -6.35
CA VAL A 68 -2.33 -10.61 -5.70
C VAL A 68 -2.64 -12.10 -5.79
N ASN A 69 -1.87 -12.80 -6.60
CA ASN A 69 -2.08 -14.24 -6.84
C ASN A 69 -1.35 -15.15 -5.85
N THR A 70 -0.35 -14.61 -5.13
CA THR A 70 0.50 -15.41 -4.25
C THR A 70 0.88 -14.64 -3.00
N ILE A 71 0.68 -15.27 -1.84
CA ILE A 71 1.23 -14.84 -0.56
C ILE A 71 2.21 -15.95 -0.16
N SER A 72 3.49 -15.60 -0.06
CA SER A 72 4.55 -16.47 0.44
C SER A 72 4.82 -16.21 1.92
N HIS A 73 5.61 -17.07 2.54
CA HIS A 73 5.94 -16.96 3.96
C HIS A 73 7.45 -16.94 4.18
N ASP A 74 7.87 -16.13 5.14
CA ASP A 74 9.22 -16.13 5.71
C ASP A 74 9.07 -16.37 7.22
N GLY A 75 9.27 -17.61 7.64
CA GLY A 75 8.91 -18.08 8.98
C GLY A 75 7.39 -17.98 9.20
N ASN A 76 6.99 -17.21 10.20
CA ASN A 76 5.57 -16.97 10.55
C ASN A 76 5.00 -15.74 9.84
N ASP A 77 5.83 -14.96 9.17
CA ASP A 77 5.46 -13.72 8.55
C ASP A 77 5.09 -13.91 7.07
N SER A 78 4.36 -12.98 6.49
CA SER A 78 3.87 -13.06 5.11
C SER A 78 4.65 -12.13 4.20
N VAL A 79 4.89 -12.58 2.95
CA VAL A 79 5.56 -11.80 1.92
C VAL A 79 4.73 -11.81 0.64
N LEU A 80 4.38 -10.64 0.13
CA LEU A 80 3.57 -10.49 -1.07
C LEU A 80 3.90 -9.19 -1.82
N ASN A 81 3.40 -9.09 -3.06
CA ASN A 81 3.57 -7.91 -3.90
C ASN A 81 2.21 -7.32 -4.26
N THR A 82 1.98 -6.07 -3.91
CA THR A 82 0.75 -5.29 -4.17
C THR A 82 1.03 -4.07 -5.05
N GLY A 83 1.99 -4.17 -5.99
CA GLY A 83 2.58 -3.08 -6.76
C GLY A 83 3.98 -2.69 -6.23
N SER A 84 4.32 -3.14 -5.03
CA SER A 84 5.62 -3.07 -4.38
C SER A 84 5.78 -4.31 -3.46
N PRO A 85 7.00 -4.79 -3.20
CA PRO A 85 7.22 -5.93 -2.29
C PRO A 85 6.99 -5.52 -0.83
N HIS A 86 6.26 -6.36 -0.10
CA HIS A 86 5.87 -6.15 1.28
C HIS A 86 6.14 -7.37 2.14
N TYR A 87 6.76 -7.14 3.29
CA TYR A 87 6.86 -8.03 4.43
C TYR A 87 5.79 -7.63 5.44
N VAL A 88 5.00 -8.56 5.94
CA VAL A 88 3.89 -8.32 6.89
C VAL A 88 4.09 -9.15 8.12
N LYS A 89 4.33 -8.50 9.25
CA LYS A 89 4.58 -9.10 10.57
C LYS A 89 3.51 -8.67 11.57
N TYR A 90 2.84 -9.65 12.18
CA TYR A 90 1.89 -9.39 13.25
C TYR A 90 2.61 -9.24 14.57
N VAL A 91 2.28 -8.17 15.30
CA VAL A 91 2.87 -7.83 16.59
C VAL A 91 1.79 -7.39 17.59
N GLU A 92 2.14 -7.39 18.87
CA GLU A 92 1.33 -6.81 19.94
C GLU A 92 1.89 -5.44 20.34
N ASN A 93 1.02 -4.57 20.89
CA ASN A 93 1.38 -3.24 21.36
C ASN A 93 2.09 -2.38 20.29
N LEU A 94 1.56 -2.41 19.07
CA LEU A 94 2.15 -1.74 17.92
C LEU A 94 2.33 -0.23 18.13
N LYS A 95 1.53 0.38 18.97
CA LYS A 95 1.65 1.81 19.28
C LYS A 95 3.04 2.19 19.81
N ASP A 96 3.61 1.34 20.66
CA ASP A 96 4.91 1.58 21.33
C ASP A 96 6.03 0.72 20.72
N TYR A 97 5.77 0.06 19.60
CA TYR A 97 6.71 -0.82 18.92
C TYR A 97 7.81 -0.02 18.20
N ASP A 98 9.05 -0.49 18.27
CA ASP A 98 10.20 0.12 17.59
C ASP A 98 10.22 -0.29 16.10
N VAL A 99 9.35 0.37 15.32
CA VAL A 99 9.21 0.14 13.87
C VAL A 99 10.49 0.43 13.11
N TYR A 100 11.24 1.46 13.53
CA TYR A 100 12.47 1.83 12.84
C TYR A 100 13.54 0.75 12.96
N THR A 101 13.91 0.34 14.16
CA THR A 101 14.98 -0.65 14.37
C THR A 101 14.61 -2.01 13.77
N GLU A 102 13.41 -2.49 14.04
CA GLU A 102 12.93 -3.78 13.54
C GLU A 102 12.76 -3.78 12.01
N GLY A 103 12.18 -2.72 11.46
CA GLY A 103 11.97 -2.55 10.02
C GLY A 103 13.30 -2.45 9.27
N HIS A 104 14.24 -1.67 9.78
CA HIS A 104 15.59 -1.56 9.23
C HIS A 104 16.31 -2.93 9.25
N GLY A 105 16.19 -3.68 10.35
CA GLY A 105 16.80 -5.00 10.47
C GLY A 105 16.28 -6.00 9.43
N ILE A 106 14.95 -6.07 9.23
CA ILE A 106 14.34 -6.93 8.23
C ILE A 106 14.71 -6.46 6.81
N ARG A 107 14.57 -5.15 6.52
CA ARG A 107 14.87 -4.56 5.22
C ARG A 107 16.29 -4.84 4.75
N ASN A 108 17.25 -4.87 5.67
CA ASN A 108 18.68 -5.07 5.40
C ASN A 108 19.16 -6.50 5.67
N SER A 109 18.26 -7.44 5.96
CA SER A 109 18.61 -8.86 6.12
C SER A 109 19.10 -9.48 4.81
N GLU A 110 19.78 -10.62 4.90
CA GLU A 110 20.35 -11.32 3.74
C GLU A 110 19.33 -11.58 2.64
N ASN A 111 18.07 -11.84 3.00
CA ASN A 111 17.01 -12.13 2.04
C ASN A 111 16.53 -10.90 1.26
N TYR A 112 16.69 -9.69 1.83
CA TYR A 112 16.03 -8.49 1.30
C TYR A 112 16.98 -7.33 1.01
N LYS A 113 18.22 -7.34 1.48
CA LYS A 113 19.17 -6.22 1.37
C LYS A 113 19.42 -5.72 -0.06
N GLU A 114 19.43 -6.61 -1.05
CA GLU A 114 19.74 -6.24 -2.43
C GLU A 114 18.59 -5.51 -3.13
N LYS A 115 17.37 -6.08 -3.08
CA LYS A 115 16.18 -5.55 -3.76
C LYS A 115 15.36 -4.62 -2.87
N GLY A 116 15.50 -4.76 -1.58
CA GLY A 116 14.72 -4.09 -0.56
C GLY A 116 13.28 -4.59 -0.48
N ILE A 117 12.67 -4.34 0.66
CA ILE A 117 11.27 -4.67 0.94
C ILE A 117 10.69 -3.63 1.89
N ASN A 118 9.42 -3.29 1.72
CA ASN A 118 8.66 -2.51 2.71
C ASN A 118 8.28 -3.44 3.86
N VAL A 119 8.42 -3.00 5.09
CA VAL A 119 8.10 -3.82 6.28
C VAL A 119 6.89 -3.23 6.97
N ASN A 120 5.82 -4.03 7.06
CA ASN A 120 4.56 -3.62 7.68
C ASN A 120 4.36 -4.40 8.97
N PHE A 121 4.22 -3.67 10.06
CA PHE A 121 3.86 -4.22 11.36
C PHE A 121 2.35 -4.05 11.56
N VAL A 122 1.69 -5.12 11.97
CA VAL A 122 0.23 -5.20 12.04
C VAL A 122 -0.21 -5.63 13.43
N GLU A 123 -1.14 -4.88 14.01
CA GLU A 123 -1.85 -5.25 15.23
C GLU A 123 -3.34 -5.41 14.93
N LYS A 124 -3.93 -6.54 15.33
CA LYS A 124 -5.39 -6.75 15.27
C LYS A 124 -6.05 -5.92 16.35
N ILE A 125 -6.91 -4.95 15.97
CA ILE A 125 -7.70 -4.16 16.92
C ILE A 125 -9.03 -4.86 17.22
N SER A 126 -9.69 -5.37 16.19
CA SER A 126 -10.96 -6.09 16.29
C SER A 126 -11.10 -7.11 15.15
N ASP A 127 -12.26 -7.76 15.04
CA ASP A 127 -12.50 -8.75 13.99
C ASP A 127 -12.53 -8.17 12.57
N ASN A 128 -12.69 -6.85 12.42
CA ASN A 128 -12.72 -6.19 11.12
C ASN A 128 -11.85 -4.92 11.07
N GLU A 129 -10.90 -4.78 11.99
CA GLU A 129 -10.03 -3.60 12.07
C GLU A 129 -8.62 -3.97 12.49
N ILE A 130 -7.64 -3.43 11.78
CA ILE A 130 -6.20 -3.57 12.07
C ILE A 130 -5.54 -2.21 12.19
N PHE A 131 -4.45 -2.14 12.95
CA PHE A 131 -3.53 -1.00 12.97
C PHE A 131 -2.25 -1.40 12.21
N VAL A 132 -1.77 -0.54 11.33
CA VAL A 132 -0.59 -0.78 10.49
C VAL A 132 0.38 0.37 10.62
N ARG A 133 1.67 0.03 10.85
CA ARG A 133 2.80 0.94 10.79
C ARG A 133 3.83 0.38 9.82
N THR A 134 4.45 1.23 8.98
CA THR A 134 5.29 0.77 7.88
C THR A 134 6.65 1.45 7.88
N TYR A 135 7.72 0.65 7.88
CA TYR A 135 9.05 1.07 7.48
C TYR A 135 9.15 0.95 5.95
N GLU A 136 9.37 2.05 5.27
CA GLU A 136 9.22 2.12 3.81
C GLU A 136 10.57 2.09 3.10
N ARG A 137 10.71 1.14 2.17
CA ARG A 137 11.85 1.02 1.27
C ARG A 137 12.00 2.28 0.40
N GLY A 138 13.21 2.83 0.34
CA GLY A 138 13.51 4.04 -0.44
C GLY A 138 13.31 5.33 0.34
N VAL A 139 12.50 5.31 1.41
CA VAL A 139 12.48 6.33 2.45
C VAL A 139 13.46 5.98 3.56
N GLU A 140 13.60 4.67 3.83
CA GLU A 140 14.45 4.07 4.86
C GLU A 140 14.11 4.59 6.27
N ASP A 141 12.82 4.81 6.50
CA ASP A 141 12.25 5.28 7.75
C ASP A 141 10.76 4.88 7.84
N GLU A 142 10.16 5.08 9.02
CA GLU A 142 8.73 4.95 9.20
C GLU A 142 7.97 6.07 8.49
N THR A 143 6.93 5.70 7.74
CA THR A 143 6.04 6.66 7.07
C THR A 143 4.66 6.70 7.71
N TYR A 144 3.95 7.82 7.51
CA TYR A 144 2.59 7.99 8.05
C TYR A 144 1.60 6.97 7.46
N SER A 145 1.77 6.57 6.21
CA SER A 145 0.91 5.58 5.55
C SER A 145 1.49 5.16 4.21
N CYS A 146 1.64 3.86 4.00
CA CYS A 146 2.00 3.24 2.73
C CYS A 146 0.77 2.56 2.14
N GLY A 147 0.24 3.06 1.01
CA GLY A 147 -1.01 2.54 0.43
C GLY A 147 -0.91 1.08 -0.04
N THR A 148 0.20 0.67 -0.65
CA THR A 148 0.47 -0.72 -1.05
C THR A 148 0.68 -1.60 0.19
N GLY A 149 1.31 -1.09 1.25
CA GLY A 149 1.50 -1.79 2.52
C GLY A 149 0.18 -2.01 3.28
N VAL A 150 -0.70 -1.02 3.26
CA VAL A 150 -2.08 -1.15 3.79
C VAL A 150 -2.82 -2.27 3.06
N THR A 151 -2.73 -2.33 1.72
CA THR A 151 -3.34 -3.38 0.91
C THR A 151 -2.73 -4.75 1.25
N ALA A 152 -1.41 -4.86 1.34
CA ALA A 152 -0.73 -6.10 1.71
C ALA A 152 -1.18 -6.61 3.09
N SER A 153 -1.21 -5.73 4.09
CA SER A 153 -1.65 -6.05 5.45
C SER A 153 -3.13 -6.48 5.51
N ALA A 154 -3.98 -5.79 4.75
CA ALA A 154 -5.39 -6.13 4.63
C ALA A 154 -5.60 -7.52 4.03
N LEU A 155 -4.91 -7.85 2.93
CA LEU A 155 -5.02 -9.16 2.28
C LEU A 155 -4.62 -10.30 3.19
N THR A 156 -3.52 -10.15 3.95
CA THR A 156 -3.10 -11.18 4.92
C THR A 156 -4.09 -11.37 6.06
N PHE A 157 -4.78 -10.30 6.46
CA PHE A 157 -5.82 -10.35 7.49
C PHE A 157 -7.10 -11.00 6.96
N LEU A 158 -7.58 -10.56 5.80
CA LEU A 158 -8.81 -11.06 5.18
C LEU A 158 -8.75 -12.54 4.85
N GLN A 159 -7.57 -13.04 4.43
CA GLN A 159 -7.36 -14.46 4.14
C GLN A 159 -7.57 -15.34 5.37
N LYS A 160 -7.18 -14.86 6.58
CA LYS A 160 -7.32 -15.62 7.83
C LYS A 160 -8.77 -15.70 8.32
N ASP A 161 -9.54 -14.63 8.14
CA ASP A 161 -10.84 -14.45 8.81
C ASP A 161 -12.05 -14.54 7.85
N ASN A 162 -11.85 -14.89 6.54
CA ASN A 162 -12.90 -14.98 5.51
C ASN A 162 -13.77 -13.71 5.40
N LEU A 163 -13.18 -12.54 5.61
CA LEU A 163 -13.85 -11.26 5.51
C LEU A 163 -13.74 -10.70 4.09
N THR A 164 -14.66 -9.83 3.72
CA THR A 164 -14.68 -9.16 2.41
C THR A 164 -14.14 -7.73 2.48
N SER A 165 -13.91 -7.20 3.67
CA SER A 165 -13.32 -5.87 3.86
C SER A 165 -12.78 -5.69 5.27
N VAL A 166 -11.79 -4.82 5.44
CA VAL A 166 -11.18 -4.48 6.72
C VAL A 166 -10.92 -2.98 6.82
N LYS A 167 -11.14 -2.42 8.01
CA LYS A 167 -10.72 -1.06 8.35
C LYS A 167 -9.25 -1.10 8.74
N VAL A 168 -8.47 -0.16 8.22
CA VAL A 168 -7.05 -0.06 8.49
C VAL A 168 -6.74 1.31 9.07
N LYS A 169 -6.33 1.32 10.33
CA LYS A 169 -5.78 2.51 10.97
C LYS A 169 -4.30 2.62 10.64
N THR A 170 -3.83 3.82 10.33
CA THR A 170 -2.41 4.16 10.17
C THR A 170 -2.10 5.43 10.95
N LEU A 171 -0.84 5.84 11.04
CA LEU A 171 -0.47 7.13 11.62
C LEU A 171 -1.03 8.31 10.82
N GLY A 172 -1.19 8.14 9.50
CA GLY A 172 -1.70 9.17 8.59
C GLY A 172 -3.22 9.24 8.47
N GLY A 173 -3.96 8.30 9.09
CA GLY A 173 -5.42 8.27 9.05
C GLY A 173 -6.02 6.88 8.88
N ASN A 174 -7.30 6.85 8.54
CA ASN A 174 -8.07 5.63 8.39
C ASN A 174 -8.34 5.32 6.92
N LEU A 175 -8.17 4.07 6.56
CA LEU A 175 -8.47 3.53 5.25
C LEU A 175 -9.42 2.34 5.37
N LYS A 176 -9.92 1.89 4.22
CA LYS A 176 -10.69 0.65 4.09
C LYS A 176 -10.19 -0.10 2.86
N VAL A 177 -9.99 -1.38 2.99
CA VAL A 177 -9.65 -2.30 1.91
C VAL A 177 -10.72 -3.38 1.82
#